data_044c3f639ad39c3dff016c61b6ac8ffd
#
_entry.id   044c3f639ad39c3dff016c61b6ac8ffd
#
_cell.length_a   1.000
_cell.length_b   1.000
_cell.length_c   1.000
_cell.angle_alpha   90.00
_cell.angle_beta   90.00
_cell.angle_gamma   90.00
#
_symmetry.space_group_name_H-M   'P 1'
#
loop_
_entity.id
_entity.type
_entity.pdbx_description
1 polymer ?
#
loop_
_entity_poly.entity_id
_entity_poly.type
_entity_poly.pdbx_seq_one_letter_code
_entity_poly.pdbx_strand_id
1 'polypeptide(L)' 'MNPPYGRTIGAWMEKAYVESRFYGHTVVCLVPARTDTAWWHDYAMKGEIRFIRGRLKFGGSKNSAPFPSAVVIFRKEMTT' A
#
# COMPACT_ATOMS: atom_id res chain seq x y z
N MET A 1 -4.26 -2.97 6.63
CA MET A 1 -3.33 -4.08 6.30
C MET A 1 -1.90 -3.57 6.27
N ASN A 2 -1.00 -4.27 6.91
CA ASN A 2 0.44 -4.01 6.84
C ASN A 2 1.10 -5.19 6.14
N PRO A 3 1.20 -5.17 4.81
CA PRO A 3 1.83 -6.29 4.12
C PRO A 3 3.33 -6.37 4.46
N PRO A 4 3.91 -7.57 4.46
CA PRO A 4 5.34 -7.68 4.62
C PRO A 4 6.05 -7.02 3.45
N TYR A 5 7.12 -6.32 3.75
CA TYR A 5 7.88 -5.64 2.70
C TYR A 5 8.87 -6.61 2.07
N GLY A 6 9.24 -6.35 0.84
CA GLY A 6 10.14 -7.21 0.10
C GLY A 6 9.42 -7.94 -1.04
N ARG A 7 9.83 -9.18 -1.32
CA ARG A 7 9.36 -9.89 -2.53
C ARG A 7 7.87 -10.17 -2.56
N THR A 8 7.25 -10.31 -1.39
CA THR A 8 5.85 -10.72 -1.33
C THR A 8 4.86 -9.56 -1.35
N ILE A 9 5.34 -8.31 -1.31
CA ILE A 9 4.44 -7.17 -1.22
C ILE A 9 3.51 -7.08 -2.44
N GLY A 10 4.00 -7.44 -3.62
CA GLY A 10 3.19 -7.42 -4.83
C GLY A 10 1.99 -8.34 -4.73
N ALA A 11 2.19 -9.54 -4.20
CA ALA A 11 1.11 -10.50 -4.02
C ALA A 11 0.08 -10.01 -2.99
N TRP A 12 0.53 -9.36 -1.93
CA TRP A 12 -0.36 -8.77 -0.93
C TRP A 12 -1.17 -7.63 -1.51
N MET A 13 -0.56 -6.80 -2.36
CA MET A 13 -1.27 -5.69 -3.00
C MET A 13 -2.30 -6.20 -3.99
N GLU A 14 -1.97 -7.25 -4.74
CA GLU A 14 -2.94 -7.90 -5.62
C GLU A 14 -4.13 -8.42 -4.82
N LYS A 15 -3.86 -9.11 -3.72
CA LYS A 15 -4.93 -9.63 -2.86
C LYS A 15 -5.81 -8.51 -2.32
N ALA A 16 -5.20 -7.42 -1.86
CA ALA A 16 -5.96 -6.29 -1.34
C ALA A 16 -6.87 -5.69 -2.43
N TYR A 17 -6.35 -5.54 -3.64
CA TYR A 17 -7.10 -5.03 -4.77
C TYR A 17 -8.28 -5.96 -5.09
N VAL A 18 -8.02 -7.26 -5.19
CA VAL A 18 -9.07 -8.24 -5.49
C VAL A 18 -10.16 -8.25 -4.43
N GLU A 19 -9.77 -8.21 -3.16
CA GLU A 19 -10.74 -8.18 -2.06
C GLU A 19 -11.68 -6.97 -2.16
N SER A 20 -11.14 -5.81 -2.50
CA SER A 20 -11.97 -4.62 -2.62
C SER A 20 -12.83 -4.65 -3.88
N ARG A 21 -12.25 -5.07 -5.00
CA ARG A 21 -12.90 -4.99 -6.30
C ARG A 21 -14.02 -6.02 -6.45
N PHE A 22 -13.76 -7.26 -6.04
CA PHE A 22 -14.69 -8.36 -6.29
C PHE A 22 -15.53 -8.74 -5.08
N TYR A 23 -15.05 -8.46 -3.88
CA TYR A 23 -15.77 -8.82 -2.65
C TYR A 23 -16.33 -7.61 -1.92
N GLY A 24 -16.03 -6.40 -2.38
CA GLY A 24 -16.62 -5.19 -1.86
C GLY A 24 -16.06 -4.71 -0.52
N HIS A 25 -14.92 -5.22 -0.10
CA HIS A 25 -14.29 -4.79 1.14
C HIS A 25 -13.44 -3.55 0.92
N THR A 26 -13.48 -2.61 1.86
CA THR A 26 -12.52 -1.51 1.87
C THR A 26 -11.26 -2.00 2.54
N VAL A 27 -10.13 -1.90 1.83
CA VAL A 27 -8.84 -2.37 2.33
C VAL A 27 -7.88 -1.19 2.37
N VAL A 28 -7.30 -0.95 3.54
CA VAL A 28 -6.32 0.13 3.76
C VAL A 28 -4.95 -0.51 3.95
N CYS A 29 -4.00 -0.12 3.12
CA CYS A 29 -2.65 -0.66 3.16
C CYS A 29 -1.64 0.44 3.48
N LEU A 30 -0.75 0.16 4.42
CA LEU A 30 0.40 1.03 4.69
C LEU A 30 1.62 0.39 4.04
N VAL A 31 2.22 1.07 3.06
CA VAL A 31 3.28 0.49 2.23
C VAL A 31 4.41 1.48 2.00
N PRO A 32 5.62 1.00 1.67
CA PRO A 32 6.66 1.91 1.20
C PRO A 32 6.26 2.49 -0.16
N ALA A 33 6.52 3.78 -0.34
CA ALA A 33 6.15 4.47 -1.58
C ALA A 33 7.20 4.19 -2.67
N ARG A 34 7.26 2.96 -3.12
CA ARG A 34 8.21 2.52 -4.14
C ARG A 34 7.59 2.67 -5.53
N THR A 35 7.60 3.89 -6.00
CA THR A 35 6.85 4.32 -7.19
C THR A 35 7.38 3.78 -8.51
N ASP A 36 8.53 3.14 -8.50
CA ASP A 36 9.15 2.55 -9.69
C ASP A 36 8.90 1.04 -9.83
N THR A 37 8.14 0.46 -8.91
CA THR A 37 7.91 -0.98 -8.91
C THR A 37 6.68 -1.37 -9.70
N ALA A 38 6.66 -2.62 -10.19
CA ALA A 38 5.51 -3.14 -10.92
C ALA A 38 4.25 -3.15 -10.05
N TRP A 39 4.36 -3.61 -8.80
CA TRP A 39 3.19 -3.68 -7.92
C TRP A 39 2.60 -2.29 -7.63
N TRP A 40 3.43 -1.26 -7.62
CA TRP A 40 2.93 0.10 -7.45
C TRP A 40 2.04 0.50 -8.63
N HIS A 41 2.53 0.27 -9.84
CA HIS A 41 1.79 0.63 -11.05
C HIS A 41 0.60 -0.29 -11.32
N ASP A 42 0.76 -1.58 -11.04
CA ASP A 42 -0.29 -2.55 -11.34
C ASP A 42 -1.44 -2.51 -10.34
N TYR A 43 -1.15 -2.22 -9.09
CA TYR A 43 -2.17 -2.28 -8.02
C TYR A 43 -2.31 -1.01 -7.23
N ALA A 44 -1.22 -0.47 -6.67
CA ALA A 44 -1.33 0.69 -5.78
C ALA A 44 -2.01 1.88 -6.47
N MET A 45 -1.65 2.14 -7.71
CA MET A 45 -2.21 3.28 -8.45
C MET A 45 -3.68 3.12 -8.80
N LYS A 46 -4.26 1.94 -8.60
CA LYS A 46 -5.70 1.73 -8.77
C LYS A 46 -6.48 2.11 -7.52
N GLY A 47 -5.80 2.35 -6.42
CA GLY A 47 -6.41 2.80 -5.19
C GLY A 47 -6.26 4.30 -4.99
N GLU A 48 -6.83 4.78 -3.90
CA GLU A 48 -6.59 6.15 -3.45
C GLU A 48 -5.27 6.17 -2.70
N ILE A 49 -4.33 7.02 -3.13
CA ILE A 49 -3.01 7.09 -2.52
C ILE A 49 -2.89 8.36 -1.71
N ARG A 50 -2.46 8.20 -0.45
CA ARG A 50 -2.16 9.32 0.43
C ARG A 50 -0.72 9.21 0.87
N PHE A 51 0.10 10.15 0.45
CA PHE A 51 1.50 10.17 0.81
C PHE A 51 1.67 10.70 2.23
N ILE A 52 2.53 10.03 2.99
CA ILE A 52 2.81 10.44 4.36
C ILE A 52 4.02 11.36 4.35
N ARG A 53 3.86 12.52 4.97
CA ARG A 53 4.96 13.46 5.11
C ARG A 53 5.96 12.93 6.12
N GLY A 54 7.24 12.96 5.76
CA GLY A 54 8.31 12.46 6.61
C GLY A 54 8.45 10.96 6.58
N ARG A 55 9.21 10.43 7.49
CA ARG A 55 9.49 9.01 7.59
C ARG A 55 8.87 8.44 8.85
N LEU A 56 8.27 7.26 8.72
CA LEU A 56 7.68 6.59 9.86
C LEU A 56 8.74 6.02 10.78
N LYS A 57 8.42 5.98 12.08
CA LYS A 57 9.20 5.26 13.08
C LYS A 57 8.36 4.09 13.57
N PHE A 58 8.98 2.93 13.68
CA PHE A 58 8.28 1.71 14.07
C PHE A 58 8.66 1.34 15.50
N GLY A 59 7.66 1.19 16.36
CA GLY A 59 7.85 0.74 17.74
C GLY A 59 8.82 1.61 18.51
N GLY A 60 9.75 1.00 19.24
CA GLY A 60 10.79 1.70 19.98
C GLY A 60 12.02 2.07 19.19
N SER A 61 11.98 1.99 17.88
CA SER A 61 13.11 2.30 17.03
C SER A 61 13.49 3.76 17.14
N LYS A 62 14.78 4.03 17.25
CA LYS A 62 15.32 5.39 17.24
C LYS A 62 15.44 5.94 15.84
N ASN A 63 15.45 5.07 14.83
CA ASN A 63 15.64 5.46 13.44
C ASN A 63 14.33 5.45 12.70
N SER A 64 14.19 6.41 11.78
CA SER A 64 13.06 6.43 10.85
C SER A 64 13.22 5.31 9.84
N ALA A 65 12.10 4.93 9.19
CA ALA A 65 12.16 4.01 8.07
C ALA A 65 13.07 4.56 6.98
N PRO A 66 13.82 3.72 6.28
CA PRO A 66 14.75 4.17 5.22
C PRO A 66 14.06 4.57 3.93
N PHE A 67 12.74 4.66 3.92
CA PHE A 67 11.94 4.96 2.73
C PHE A 67 10.73 5.79 3.12
N PRO A 68 10.18 6.57 2.19
CA PRO A 68 8.89 7.22 2.41
C PRO A 68 7.78 6.18 2.40
N SER A 69 6.68 6.49 3.07
CA SER A 69 5.53 5.59 3.16
C SER A 69 4.28 6.24 2.56
N ALA A 70 3.35 5.40 2.17
CA ALA A 70 2.07 5.85 1.66
C ALA A 70 0.95 4.95 2.18
N VAL A 71 -0.24 5.52 2.26
CA VAL A 71 -1.46 4.77 2.54
C VAL A 71 -2.18 4.57 1.22
N VAL A 72 -2.50 3.33 0.90
CA VAL A 72 -3.27 3.00 -0.30
C VAL A 72 -4.61 2.44 0.15
N ILE A 73 -5.69 3.06 -0.30
CA ILE A 73 -7.04 2.69 0.08
C ILE A 73 -7.75 2.13 -1.14
N PHE A 74 -8.13 0.86 -1.06
CA PHE A 74 -8.90 0.22 -2.12
C PHE A 74 -10.36 0.15 -1.70
N ARG A 75 -11.24 0.62 -2.56
CA ARG A 75 -12.69 0.57 -2.36
C ARG A 75 -13.36 -0.07 -3.56
N LYS A 76 -14.49 -0.72 -3.32
CA LYS A 76 -15.27 -1.36 -4.39
C LYS A 76 -15.64 -0.39 -5.51
N GLU A 77 -15.96 0.85 -5.14
CA GLU A 77 -16.47 1.85 -6.06
C GLU A 77 -15.39 2.60 -6.83
N MET A 78 -14.12 2.21 -6.65
CA MET A 78 -13.03 2.85 -7.37
C MET A 78 -13.03 2.42 -8.80
N THR A 79 -13.65 3.22 -9.63
CA THR A 79 -13.60 3.05 -11.07
C THR A 79 -12.64 4.05 -11.67
N THR A 80 -11.93 3.63 -12.63
CA THR A 80 -11.08 4.52 -13.40
C THR A 80 -11.74 4.83 -14.72
#